data_e8c07e34516cc260b580edb445040e40
#
_entry.id   e8c07e34516cc260b580edb445040e40
#
_cell.length_a   1.000
_cell.length_b   1.000
_cell.length_c   1.000
_cell.angle_alpha   90.00
_cell.angle_beta   90.00
_cell.angle_gamma   90.00
#
_symmetry.space_group_name_H-M   'P 1'
#
loop_
_entity.id
_entity.type
_entity.pdbx_description
1 polymer ?
#
loop_
_entity_poly.entity_id
_entity_poly.type
_entity_poly.pdbx_seq_one_letter_code
_entity_poly.pdbx_strand_id
1 'polypeptide(L)'
;MDLMEYRAQTLFDKYGLRCNLGTVVSDLEELEEKKDQLVYPAVIKAQVRTGGRGKAGGIKFAENYGEAAAAAKAILGMDIKGHTVRKLMISGKKEITREFYLSVMLDRGTKCPVFIFSPEGGMDIEKLAKEQPEKIFRAVVDPMLGAQAYTANYFASKAGLDKAQTKDLASVLLKL
;
A
#
# COMPACT_ATOMS: atom_id res chain seq x y z
N MET A 1 -6.65 1.32 14.84
CA MET A 1 -7.64 2.00 13.95
C MET A 1 -7.24 1.70 12.52
N ASP A 2 -8.12 1.09 11.74
CA ASP A 2 -7.81 0.70 10.38
C ASP A 2 -8.33 1.74 9.40
N LEU A 3 -7.43 2.31 8.61
CA LEU A 3 -7.78 3.24 7.54
C LEU A 3 -8.04 2.48 6.24
N MET A 4 -8.97 2.98 5.44
CA MET A 4 -9.10 2.56 4.04
C MET A 4 -7.90 3.08 3.25
N GLU A 5 -7.47 2.33 2.24
CA GLU A 5 -6.26 2.64 1.45
C GLU A 5 -6.24 4.09 0.92
N TYR A 6 -7.36 4.58 0.36
CA TYR A 6 -7.41 5.94 -0.18
C TYR A 6 -7.16 7.01 0.90
N ARG A 7 -7.63 6.78 2.14
CA ARG A 7 -7.39 7.72 3.25
C ARG A 7 -5.93 7.68 3.71
N ALA A 8 -5.33 6.47 3.75
CA ALA A 8 -3.92 6.33 4.05
C ALA A 8 -3.05 7.01 2.99
N GLN A 9 -3.40 6.86 1.71
CA GLN A 9 -2.70 7.53 0.60
C GLN A 9 -2.81 9.07 0.70
N THR A 10 -3.98 9.61 1.03
CA THR A 10 -4.15 11.06 1.24
C THR A 10 -3.27 11.55 2.40
N LEU A 11 -3.15 10.75 3.46
CA LEU A 11 -2.28 11.08 4.58
C LEU A 11 -0.80 11.05 4.16
N PHE A 12 -0.38 10.03 3.45
CA PHE A 12 0.98 9.90 2.93
C PHE A 12 1.35 11.06 1.98
N ASP A 13 0.45 11.43 1.08
CA ASP A 13 0.64 12.56 0.17
C ASP A 13 0.84 13.87 0.94
N LYS A 14 0.06 14.11 2.00
CA LYS A 14 0.21 15.25 2.89
C LYS A 14 1.63 15.35 3.50
N TYR A 15 2.26 14.22 3.76
CA TYR A 15 3.64 14.15 4.26
C TYR A 15 4.70 14.01 3.16
N GLY A 16 4.29 14.21 1.90
CA GLY A 16 5.19 14.21 0.75
C GLY A 16 5.68 12.83 0.32
N LEU A 17 4.97 11.77 0.73
CA LEU A 17 5.17 10.42 0.20
C LEU A 17 4.40 10.30 -1.11
N ARG A 18 5.10 9.93 -2.19
CA ARG A 18 4.47 9.76 -3.50
C ARG A 18 3.57 8.54 -3.50
N CYS A 19 2.27 8.76 -3.69
CA CYS A 19 1.28 7.70 -3.81
C CYS A 19 0.67 7.66 -5.21
N ASN A 20 0.19 6.50 -5.62
CA ASN A 20 -0.64 6.35 -6.80
C ASN A 20 -2.09 6.68 -6.43
N LEU A 21 -2.36 7.96 -6.22
CA LEU A 21 -3.69 8.45 -5.87
C LEU A 21 -4.69 8.05 -6.95
N GLY A 22 -5.89 7.71 -6.53
CA GLY A 22 -6.97 7.31 -7.42
C GLY A 22 -8.25 8.08 -7.17
N THR A 23 -9.15 8.01 -8.15
CA THR A 23 -10.51 8.51 -8.04
C THR A 23 -11.33 7.56 -7.16
N VAL A 24 -11.99 8.10 -6.13
CA VAL A 24 -12.85 7.32 -5.23
C VAL A 24 -14.29 7.50 -5.64
N VAL A 25 -15.04 6.38 -5.71
CA VAL A 25 -16.45 6.34 -6.05
C VAL A 25 -17.21 5.41 -5.10
N SER A 26 -18.48 5.71 -4.85
CA SER A 26 -19.36 4.93 -3.97
C SER A 26 -20.42 4.13 -4.74
N ASP A 27 -20.69 4.50 -5.96
CA ASP A 27 -21.67 3.88 -6.84
C ASP A 27 -21.30 4.07 -8.32
N LEU A 28 -22.16 3.58 -9.23
CA LEU A 28 -21.93 3.66 -10.66
C LEU A 28 -22.28 5.03 -11.25
N GLU A 29 -23.15 5.80 -10.61
CA GLU A 29 -23.50 7.16 -11.03
C GLU A 29 -22.31 8.08 -10.80
N GLU A 30 -21.70 8.02 -9.62
CA GLU A 30 -20.48 8.75 -9.29
C GLU A 30 -19.30 8.32 -10.19
N LEU A 31 -19.25 7.07 -10.61
CA LEU A 31 -18.26 6.58 -11.57
C LEU A 31 -18.45 7.21 -12.95
N GLU A 32 -19.68 7.31 -13.44
CA GLU A 32 -20.00 7.95 -14.73
C GLU A 32 -19.67 9.45 -14.69
N GLU A 33 -20.02 10.14 -13.62
CA GLU A 33 -19.72 11.57 -13.46
C GLU A 33 -18.21 11.86 -13.49
N LYS A 34 -17.41 10.93 -12.99
CA LYS A 34 -15.95 11.07 -12.89
C LYS A 34 -15.17 10.39 -14.01
N LYS A 35 -15.83 9.87 -15.03
CA LYS A 35 -15.21 9.07 -16.11
C LYS A 35 -14.02 9.75 -16.79
N ASP A 36 -14.10 11.08 -16.99
CA ASP A 36 -13.07 11.87 -17.67
C ASP A 36 -11.81 12.08 -16.78
N GLN A 37 -11.90 11.77 -15.48
CA GLN A 37 -10.77 11.81 -14.54
C GLN A 37 -9.99 10.50 -14.49
N LEU A 38 -10.53 9.45 -15.11
CA LEU A 38 -9.92 8.11 -15.04
C LEU A 38 -8.78 7.98 -16.05
N VAL A 39 -7.71 7.33 -15.61
CA VAL A 39 -6.53 7.05 -16.43
C VAL A 39 -6.47 5.56 -16.71
N TYR A 40 -6.33 5.18 -17.98
CA TYR A 40 -6.25 3.79 -18.42
C TYR A 40 -4.85 3.42 -18.94
N PRO A 41 -4.45 2.15 -18.81
CA PRO A 41 -5.13 1.08 -18.10
C PRO A 41 -5.26 1.38 -16.60
N ALA A 42 -6.38 0.94 -16.00
CA ALA A 42 -6.74 1.24 -14.63
C ALA A 42 -6.79 0.01 -13.74
N VAL A 43 -6.66 0.23 -12.43
CA VAL A 43 -6.87 -0.77 -11.38
C VAL A 43 -8.02 -0.32 -10.49
N ILE A 44 -9.06 -1.13 -10.39
CA ILE A 44 -10.23 -0.92 -9.55
C ILE A 44 -10.04 -1.72 -8.26
N LYS A 45 -10.03 -1.03 -7.13
CA LYS A 45 -9.71 -1.61 -5.83
C LYS A 45 -10.84 -1.39 -4.84
N ALA A 46 -11.38 -2.48 -4.28
CA ALA A 46 -12.30 -2.41 -3.15
C ALA A 46 -11.70 -1.64 -1.97
N GLN A 47 -12.48 -0.77 -1.35
CA GLN A 47 -12.08 -0.02 -0.17
C GLN A 47 -12.78 -0.59 1.07
N VAL A 48 -12.07 -1.46 1.77
CA VAL A 48 -12.50 -2.10 3.03
C VAL A 48 -11.38 -2.06 4.06
N ARG A 49 -11.75 -2.19 5.35
CA ARG A 49 -10.80 -2.14 6.48
C ARG A 49 -10.14 -3.49 6.76
N THR A 50 -9.80 -4.22 5.71
CA THR A 50 -9.12 -5.53 5.83
C THR A 50 -8.13 -5.74 4.70
N GLY A 51 -7.12 -6.57 4.95
CA GLY A 51 -6.16 -7.01 3.95
C GLY A 51 -6.66 -8.20 3.12
N GLY A 52 -5.90 -8.55 2.07
CA GLY A 52 -6.20 -9.71 1.22
C GLY A 52 -7.29 -9.48 0.17
N ARG A 53 -7.61 -8.22 -0.14
CA ARG A 53 -8.63 -7.82 -1.13
C ARG A 53 -8.41 -8.46 -2.50
N GLY A 54 -7.16 -8.56 -2.95
CA GLY A 54 -6.83 -9.19 -4.24
C GLY A 54 -7.23 -10.67 -4.28
N LYS A 55 -6.90 -11.42 -3.23
CA LYS A 55 -7.27 -12.85 -3.10
C LYS A 55 -8.77 -13.06 -3.04
N ALA A 56 -9.52 -12.08 -2.54
CA ALA A 56 -10.98 -12.10 -2.45
C ALA A 56 -11.69 -11.60 -3.73
N GLY A 57 -10.95 -11.26 -4.80
CA GLY A 57 -11.54 -10.73 -6.03
C GLY A 57 -11.91 -9.25 -6.00
N GLY A 58 -11.53 -8.54 -4.94
CA GLY A 58 -11.78 -7.10 -4.74
C GLY A 58 -10.81 -6.18 -5.49
N ILE A 59 -9.98 -6.73 -6.39
CA ILE A 59 -9.09 -5.96 -7.28
C ILE A 59 -9.28 -6.47 -8.69
N LYS A 60 -9.58 -5.57 -9.63
CA LYS A 60 -9.73 -5.85 -11.06
C LYS A 60 -9.01 -4.82 -11.90
N PHE A 61 -8.67 -5.21 -13.12
CA PHE A 61 -8.04 -4.34 -14.12
C PHE A 61 -9.05 -3.95 -15.18
N ALA A 62 -8.83 -2.81 -15.82
CA ALA A 62 -9.65 -2.31 -16.91
C ALA A 62 -8.80 -1.53 -17.90
N GLU A 63 -8.99 -1.81 -19.19
CA GLU A 63 -8.29 -1.12 -20.28
C GLU A 63 -9.09 0.10 -20.77
N ASN A 64 -10.37 0.19 -20.41
CA ASN A 64 -11.30 1.26 -20.81
C ASN A 64 -12.42 1.45 -19.80
N TYR A 65 -13.26 2.47 -20.01
CA TYR A 65 -14.38 2.79 -19.14
C TYR A 65 -15.41 1.63 -19.03
N GLY A 66 -15.76 0.98 -20.13
CA GLY A 66 -16.74 -0.11 -20.14
C GLY A 66 -16.31 -1.27 -19.21
N GLU A 67 -15.03 -1.64 -19.28
CA GLU A 67 -14.46 -2.65 -18.40
C GLU A 67 -14.40 -2.16 -16.94
N ALA A 68 -14.07 -0.88 -16.72
CA ALA A 68 -14.05 -0.30 -15.38
C ALA A 68 -15.45 -0.29 -14.74
N ALA A 69 -16.49 0.06 -15.49
CA ALA A 69 -17.87 0.01 -15.03
C ALA A 69 -18.34 -1.41 -14.72
N ALA A 70 -18.00 -2.39 -15.57
CA ALA A 70 -18.28 -3.80 -15.32
C ALA A 70 -17.57 -4.33 -14.07
N ALA A 71 -16.28 -3.96 -13.89
CA ALA A 71 -15.50 -4.30 -12.71
C ALA A 71 -16.08 -3.66 -11.43
N ALA A 72 -16.45 -2.38 -11.50
CA ALA A 72 -17.06 -1.65 -10.40
C ALA A 72 -18.38 -2.29 -9.96
N LYS A 73 -19.26 -2.61 -10.91
CA LYS A 73 -20.53 -3.32 -10.66
C LYS A 73 -20.33 -4.67 -9.99
N ALA A 74 -19.27 -5.40 -10.37
CA ALA A 74 -18.98 -6.70 -9.80
C ALA A 74 -18.38 -6.63 -8.39
N ILE A 75 -17.69 -5.54 -8.04
CA ILE A 75 -17.00 -5.40 -6.73
C ILE A 75 -17.86 -4.67 -5.70
N LEU A 76 -18.66 -3.68 -6.12
CA LEU A 76 -19.59 -3.00 -5.21
C LEU A 76 -20.59 -3.99 -4.63
N GLY A 77 -20.79 -3.92 -3.32
CA GLY A 77 -21.68 -4.84 -2.60
C GLY A 77 -21.06 -6.20 -2.24
N MET A 78 -19.88 -6.56 -2.76
CA MET A 78 -19.20 -7.79 -2.34
C MET A 78 -18.93 -7.78 -0.84
N ASP A 79 -18.99 -8.96 -0.21
CA ASP A 79 -18.44 -9.19 1.12
C ASP A 79 -16.96 -9.63 1.00
N ILE A 80 -16.09 -8.93 1.71
CA ILE A 80 -14.68 -9.30 1.85
C ILE A 80 -14.38 -9.45 3.34
N LYS A 81 -14.31 -10.67 3.82
CA LYS A 81 -14.04 -11.01 5.22
C LYS A 81 -15.00 -10.31 6.21
N GLY A 82 -16.30 -10.29 5.92
CA GLY A 82 -17.32 -9.65 6.74
C GLY A 82 -17.46 -8.14 6.55
N HIS A 83 -16.76 -7.57 5.54
CA HIS A 83 -16.84 -6.15 5.21
C HIS A 83 -17.48 -5.97 3.84
N THR A 84 -18.68 -5.40 3.80
CA THR A 84 -19.34 -5.03 2.53
C THR A 84 -18.58 -3.90 1.86
N VAL A 85 -18.24 -4.08 0.57
CA VAL A 85 -17.58 -3.06 -0.25
C VAL A 85 -18.58 -1.95 -0.60
N ARG A 86 -18.36 -0.77 -0.05
CA ARG A 86 -19.20 0.42 -0.29
C ARG A 86 -18.49 1.52 -1.07
N LYS A 87 -17.19 1.36 -1.32
CA LYS A 87 -16.38 2.33 -2.05
C LYS A 87 -15.33 1.60 -2.87
N LEU A 88 -15.02 2.18 -4.01
CA LEU A 88 -13.92 1.77 -4.86
C LEU A 88 -12.91 2.90 -4.98
N MET A 89 -11.66 2.54 -5.21
CA MET A 89 -10.63 3.45 -5.67
C MET A 89 -10.14 2.98 -7.04
N ILE A 90 -10.17 3.87 -8.03
CA ILE A 90 -9.72 3.62 -9.39
C ILE A 90 -8.46 4.43 -9.61
N SER A 91 -7.36 3.78 -9.90
CA SER A 91 -6.07 4.43 -10.15
C SER A 91 -5.43 3.89 -11.42
N GLY A 92 -4.63 4.70 -12.09
CA GLY A 92 -3.86 4.24 -13.25
C GLY A 92 -2.96 3.05 -12.86
N LYS A 93 -2.93 2.04 -13.73
CA LYS A 93 -2.03 0.90 -13.58
C LYS A 93 -0.58 1.38 -13.70
N LYS A 94 0.26 0.96 -12.78
CA LYS A 94 1.71 1.19 -12.81
C LYS A 94 2.41 -0.11 -13.13
N GLU A 95 3.47 -0.02 -13.89
CA GLU A 95 4.41 -1.13 -14.05
C GLU A 95 5.21 -1.28 -12.76
N ILE A 96 5.13 -2.46 -12.15
CA ILE A 96 5.80 -2.77 -10.89
C ILE A 96 6.97 -3.68 -11.22
N THR A 97 8.19 -3.19 -11.07
CA THR A 97 9.41 -3.96 -11.29
C THR A 97 9.83 -4.73 -10.04
N ARG A 98 9.57 -4.16 -8.85
CA ARG A 98 9.87 -4.79 -7.56
C ARG A 98 8.99 -4.21 -6.47
N GLU A 99 8.55 -5.05 -5.55
CA GLU A 99 7.79 -4.65 -4.36
C GLU A 99 8.61 -4.89 -3.10
N PHE A 100 8.53 -3.96 -2.16
CA PHE A 100 9.11 -4.06 -0.83
C PHE A 100 8.02 -3.98 0.22
N TYR A 101 8.25 -4.61 1.35
CA TYR A 101 7.45 -4.39 2.54
C TYR A 101 8.15 -3.38 3.46
N LEU A 102 7.42 -2.37 3.90
CA LEU A 102 7.86 -1.43 4.93
C LEU A 102 6.70 -1.09 5.85
N SER A 103 6.93 -1.20 7.15
CA SER A 103 5.98 -0.74 8.16
C SER A 103 6.70 -0.09 9.34
N VAL A 104 5.98 0.77 10.05
CA VAL A 104 6.37 1.28 11.35
C VAL A 104 5.32 0.87 12.37
N MET A 105 5.77 0.37 13.52
CA MET A 105 4.89 -0.04 14.60
C MET A 105 5.52 0.30 15.95
N LEU A 106 4.67 0.45 16.97
CA LEU A 106 5.16 0.59 18.36
C LEU A 106 5.43 -0.82 18.91
N ASP A 107 6.69 -1.07 19.24
CA ASP A 107 7.08 -2.26 19.99
C ASP A 107 6.84 -2.02 21.47
N ARG A 108 5.94 -2.83 22.06
CA ARG A 108 5.59 -2.71 23.48
C ARG A 108 6.69 -3.17 24.42
N GLY A 109 7.59 -4.05 23.96
CA GLY A 109 8.73 -4.54 24.73
C GLY A 109 9.77 -3.45 24.94
N THR A 110 10.19 -2.80 23.86
CA THR A 110 11.17 -1.71 23.89
C THR A 110 10.55 -0.34 24.16
N LYS A 111 9.21 -0.21 24.06
CA LYS A 111 8.44 1.05 24.10
C LYS A 111 8.88 2.08 23.06
N CYS A 112 9.48 1.61 21.98
CA CYS A 112 10.01 2.43 20.90
C CYS A 112 9.30 2.11 19.58
N PRO A 113 9.24 3.06 18.62
CA PRO A 113 8.88 2.74 17.25
C PRO A 113 9.91 1.78 16.65
N VAL A 114 9.45 0.85 15.83
CA VAL A 114 10.29 -0.10 15.11
C VAL A 114 9.91 -0.09 13.65
N PHE A 115 10.88 0.14 12.78
CA PHE A 115 10.72 -0.15 11.36
C PHE A 115 10.90 -1.63 11.09
N ILE A 116 10.02 -2.17 10.28
CA ILE A 116 10.12 -3.54 9.73
C ILE A 116 10.19 -3.42 8.23
N PHE A 117 11.23 -3.98 7.64
CA PHE A 117 11.48 -3.96 6.22
C PHE A 117 11.73 -5.38 5.69
N SER A 118 11.23 -5.66 4.48
CA SER A 118 11.59 -6.86 3.73
C SER A 118 11.71 -6.54 2.23
N PRO A 119 12.70 -7.15 1.54
CA PRO A 119 12.79 -7.08 0.09
C PRO A 119 11.69 -7.89 -0.63
N GLU A 120 10.92 -8.70 0.09
CA GLU A 120 9.82 -9.51 -0.40
C GLU A 120 8.49 -8.79 -0.11
N GLY A 121 8.09 -7.90 -1.01
CA GLY A 121 6.77 -7.25 -0.97
C GLY A 121 5.69 -8.11 -1.63
N GLY A 122 4.44 -7.64 -1.55
CA GLY A 122 3.29 -8.33 -2.17
C GLY A 122 2.88 -9.63 -1.48
N MET A 123 3.61 -10.06 -0.47
CA MET A 123 3.37 -11.28 0.31
C MET A 123 2.69 -10.98 1.65
N ASP A 124 2.12 -12.03 2.24
CA ASP A 124 1.64 -11.99 3.62
C ASP A 124 2.85 -12.00 4.57
N ILE A 125 3.04 -10.91 5.30
CA ILE A 125 4.22 -10.72 6.16
C ILE A 125 4.27 -11.74 7.31
N GLU A 126 3.12 -12.20 7.81
CA GLU A 126 3.02 -13.21 8.85
C GLU A 126 3.47 -14.58 8.31
N LYS A 127 3.17 -14.88 7.05
CA LYS A 127 3.65 -16.07 6.38
C LYS A 127 5.16 -16.00 6.15
N LEU A 128 5.64 -14.86 5.65
CA LEU A 128 7.07 -14.62 5.44
C LEU A 128 7.85 -14.75 6.76
N ALA A 129 7.31 -14.23 7.86
CA ALA A 129 7.93 -14.32 9.18
C ALA A 129 8.10 -15.77 9.70
N LYS A 130 7.24 -16.68 9.26
CA LYS A 130 7.33 -18.10 9.62
C LYS A 130 8.26 -18.90 8.71
N GLU A 131 8.22 -18.61 7.41
CA GLU A 131 8.91 -19.39 6.40
C GLU A 131 10.34 -18.91 6.12
N GLN A 132 10.57 -17.57 6.17
CA GLN A 132 11.84 -16.93 5.83
C GLN A 132 12.10 -15.73 6.75
N PRO A 133 12.24 -15.95 8.07
CA PRO A 133 12.42 -14.86 9.04
C PRO A 133 13.70 -14.04 8.79
N GLU A 134 14.71 -14.62 8.15
CA GLU A 134 15.97 -13.95 7.78
C GLU A 134 15.79 -12.84 6.74
N LYS A 135 14.66 -12.81 6.03
CA LYS A 135 14.30 -11.75 5.08
C LYS A 135 13.55 -10.59 5.72
N ILE A 136 13.30 -10.64 7.02
CA ILE A 136 12.65 -9.58 7.76
C ILE A 136 13.67 -8.84 8.60
N PHE A 137 13.90 -7.59 8.28
CA PHE A 137 14.84 -6.72 8.97
C PHE A 137 14.10 -5.76 9.90
N ARG A 138 14.64 -5.54 11.09
CA ARG A 138 14.06 -4.66 12.10
C ARG A 138 15.07 -3.60 12.51
N ALA A 139 14.58 -2.38 12.73
CA ALA A 139 15.38 -1.30 13.28
C ALA A 139 14.55 -0.53 14.30
N VAL A 140 15.03 -0.49 15.52
CA VAL A 140 14.44 0.33 16.60
C VAL A 140 14.76 1.79 16.34
N VAL A 141 13.77 2.65 16.51
CA VAL A 141 13.92 4.10 16.38
C VAL A 141 13.93 4.72 17.76
N ASP A 142 14.98 5.46 18.08
CA ASP A 142 15.02 6.28 19.29
C ASP A 142 13.99 7.41 19.16
N PRO A 143 12.98 7.49 20.06
CA PRO A 143 11.94 8.51 19.97
C PRO A 143 12.48 9.95 20.06
N MET A 144 13.64 10.17 20.65
CA MET A 144 14.27 11.49 20.78
C MET A 144 15.00 11.91 19.51
N LEU A 145 15.55 10.95 18.77
CA LEU A 145 16.29 11.19 17.53
C LEU A 145 15.42 11.08 16.28
N GLY A 146 14.33 10.32 16.38
CA GLY A 146 13.46 10.00 15.22
C GLY A 146 14.12 9.10 14.19
N ALA A 147 13.48 8.98 13.04
CA ALA A 147 14.00 8.20 11.92
C ALA A 147 15.29 8.83 11.36
N GLN A 148 16.29 8.00 11.08
CA GLN A 148 17.60 8.44 10.60
C GLN A 148 17.96 7.76 9.27
N ALA A 149 18.67 8.46 8.40
CA ALA A 149 19.06 7.95 7.09
C ALA A 149 19.93 6.66 7.16
N TYR A 150 20.68 6.46 8.24
CA TYR A 150 21.47 5.24 8.43
C TYR A 150 20.60 3.98 8.53
N THR A 151 19.34 4.11 8.97
CA THR A 151 18.38 2.99 8.98
C THR A 151 18.11 2.48 7.59
N ALA A 152 17.97 3.38 6.60
CA ALA A 152 17.84 3.00 5.21
C ALA A 152 19.10 2.29 4.69
N ASN A 153 20.29 2.78 5.03
CA ASN A 153 21.54 2.13 4.66
C ASN A 153 21.65 0.72 5.24
N TYR A 154 21.23 0.54 6.49
CA TYR A 154 21.18 -0.78 7.13
C TYR A 154 20.28 -1.74 6.36
N PHE A 155 19.02 -1.33 6.06
CA PHE A 155 18.10 -2.17 5.30
C PHE A 155 18.59 -2.43 3.87
N ALA A 156 19.13 -1.41 3.21
CA ALA A 156 19.66 -1.51 1.86
C ALA A 156 20.81 -2.52 1.78
N SER A 157 21.75 -2.47 2.73
CA SER A 157 22.86 -3.42 2.82
C SER A 157 22.37 -4.86 3.00
N LYS A 158 21.36 -5.06 3.85
CA LYS A 158 20.78 -6.39 4.10
C LYS A 158 19.97 -6.94 2.91
N ALA A 159 19.31 -6.07 2.16
CA ALA A 159 18.42 -6.42 1.05
C ALA A 159 19.10 -6.35 -0.33
N GLY A 160 20.36 -5.96 -0.40
CA GLY A 160 21.09 -5.81 -1.66
C GLY A 160 20.50 -4.72 -2.58
N LEU A 161 20.08 -3.59 -1.98
CA LEU A 161 19.55 -2.46 -2.75
C LEU A 161 20.69 -1.65 -3.38
N ASP A 162 20.44 -1.10 -4.56
CA ASP A 162 21.33 -0.15 -5.20
C ASP A 162 21.25 1.26 -4.56
N LYS A 163 22.09 2.19 -5.05
CA LYS A 163 22.15 3.56 -4.51
C LYS A 163 20.85 4.33 -4.71
N ALA A 164 20.16 4.15 -5.84
CA ALA A 164 18.92 4.85 -6.14
C ALA A 164 17.79 4.35 -5.20
N GLN A 165 17.63 3.04 -5.10
CA GLN A 165 16.69 2.39 -4.19
C GLN A 165 16.96 2.76 -2.72
N THR A 166 18.23 2.83 -2.32
CA THR A 166 18.63 3.24 -0.96
C THR A 166 18.21 4.68 -0.66
N LYS A 167 18.41 5.59 -1.63
CA LYS A 167 18.00 6.99 -1.50
C LYS A 167 16.49 7.13 -1.40
N ASP A 168 15.76 6.39 -2.22
CA ASP A 168 14.29 6.39 -2.18
C ASP A 168 13.77 5.83 -0.85
N LEU A 169 14.33 4.72 -0.38
CA LEU A 169 14.00 4.15 0.93
C LEU A 169 14.26 5.13 2.07
N ALA A 170 15.41 5.83 2.05
CA ALA A 170 15.72 6.87 3.04
C ALA A 170 14.69 8.01 3.01
N SER A 171 14.32 8.47 1.81
CA SER A 171 13.29 9.50 1.65
C SER A 171 11.93 9.06 2.21
N VAL A 172 11.57 7.79 2.07
CA VAL A 172 10.32 7.24 2.62
C VAL A 172 10.40 7.12 4.14
N LEU A 173 11.47 6.54 4.68
CA LEU A 173 11.66 6.34 6.13
C LEU A 173 11.64 7.65 6.93
N LEU A 174 12.23 8.72 6.38
CA LEU A 174 12.28 10.02 7.04
C LEU A 174 10.94 10.76 7.03
N LYS A 175 9.95 10.30 6.25
CA LYS A 175 8.62 10.90 6.15
C LYS A 175 7.53 10.08 6.85
N LEU A 176 7.83 8.84 7.22
CA LEU A 176 6.96 7.96 7.98
C LEU A 176 7.06 8.24 9.48
#